data_7b1dd204732ed93c0d577ea802a10162
#
_entry.id   7b1dd204732ed93c0d577ea802a10162
#
_cell.length_a   1.000
_cell.length_b   1.000
_cell.length_c   1.000
_cell.angle_alpha   90.00
_cell.angle_beta   90.00
_cell.angle_gamma   90.00
#
_symmetry.space_group_name_H-M   'P 1'
#
loop_
_entity.id
_entity.type
_entity.pdbx_description
1 polymer ?
#
loop_
_entity_poly.entity_id
_entity_poly.type
_entity_poly.pdbx_seq_one_letter_code
_entity_poly.pdbx_strand_id
1 'polypeptide(L)'
;MTLIRGSRPRIKVLLAALVLTAGVGGTALVAPSPGTVAEQPAQDQRPAQDQQPSAAPKQSPAARAPKAASYPIGGYFVFASPSSSRNTQKLSEIKTAGADTVITFGTILAPATLATLPKECVIDGVNCAKAAAGNLEVNRYFTYSDGSVWSSQAVKCPQDRRITSQGKAFLVLVLPAQGTGCTSTNGKYDVVVAGGGAAGGMDPAASLALAATKLGMKFYAGLPLPVKRTDTAYLPDVSYQGTLTLFTERFLQYQAATNNVKGLAGFYHSTEMPVTDGHTFDPILDLYRMQNQAIHRILPTRGAIVSPYLDARVSAFSISLTEARKGIRRIAQTASGLVLNIAIQDGMGTGKGGAFQSNEANSAVDRYAESIVGKGSWSSKYVAPIRDYFLAAAAGISGTGAVLWANLEGMAPATASNPCGDSLRGQSSKARIDRQLQQLSNAQKIISFMWDSYYTCVGTGVPLKAQVESGIATPIITDATFDASTGQVRITGFNLSGGNAQVKWTTKAGQRLEKTVKPTSTNTAYGVQSGMNPELEMILVNVGKTTLAAGRYYTVNVTNQWGAENDAFYSQRVYTAQSSRDAKG
;
A
#
# COMPACT_ATOMS: atom_id res chain seq x y z
N MET A 1 -55.19 -2.52 32.73
CA MET A 1 -53.79 -2.45 33.21
C MET A 1 -52.99 -3.48 32.38
N THR A 2 -52.50 -3.07 31.22
CA THR A 2 -51.88 -3.96 30.22
C THR A 2 -50.45 -3.47 29.99
N LEU A 3 -49.47 -4.28 30.39
CA LEU A 3 -48.03 -4.01 30.26
C LEU A 3 -47.60 -4.20 28.82
N ILE A 4 -47.20 -3.12 28.16
CA ILE A 4 -46.56 -3.14 26.85
C ILE A 4 -45.05 -3.41 27.07
N ARG A 5 -44.59 -4.60 26.66
CA ARG A 5 -43.15 -4.93 26.56
C ARG A 5 -42.55 -4.22 25.38
N GLY A 6 -41.69 -3.23 25.65
CA GLY A 6 -40.88 -2.57 24.63
C GLY A 6 -39.80 -3.50 24.08
N SER A 7 -39.89 -3.80 22.81
CA SER A 7 -38.83 -4.48 22.06
C SER A 7 -37.67 -3.50 21.77
N ARG A 8 -36.48 -3.77 22.32
CA ARG A 8 -35.26 -3.06 21.97
C ARG A 8 -34.89 -3.36 20.52
N PRO A 9 -34.57 -2.37 19.68
CA PRO A 9 -34.06 -2.63 18.35
C PRO A 9 -32.68 -3.25 18.47
N ARG A 10 -32.51 -4.43 17.87
CA ARG A 10 -31.19 -5.03 17.64
C ARG A 10 -30.48 -4.18 16.58
N ILE A 11 -29.53 -3.36 17.00
CA ILE A 11 -28.59 -2.67 16.12
C ILE A 11 -27.76 -3.77 15.43
N LYS A 12 -28.03 -4.00 14.16
CA LYS A 12 -27.13 -4.75 13.28
C LYS A 12 -25.92 -3.85 13.05
N VAL A 13 -24.84 -4.10 13.78
CA VAL A 13 -23.54 -3.52 13.52
C VAL A 13 -23.06 -4.10 12.20
N LEU A 14 -23.25 -3.38 11.10
CA LEU A 14 -22.57 -3.65 9.84
C LEU A 14 -21.10 -3.28 10.04
N LEU A 15 -20.26 -4.25 10.39
CA LEU A 15 -18.82 -4.16 10.15
C LEU A 15 -18.63 -4.11 8.64
N ALA A 16 -18.46 -2.91 8.10
CA ALA A 16 -17.96 -2.72 6.75
C ALA A 16 -16.48 -3.08 6.72
N ALA A 17 -16.17 -4.37 6.83
CA ALA A 17 -14.90 -4.88 6.37
C ALA A 17 -14.85 -4.63 4.87
N LEU A 18 -13.73 -4.12 4.37
CA LEU A 18 -13.45 -3.88 2.97
C LEU A 18 -13.59 -5.21 2.21
N VAL A 19 -14.77 -5.53 1.71
CA VAL A 19 -14.96 -6.65 0.82
C VAL A 19 -14.60 -6.18 -0.57
N LEU A 20 -13.32 -6.24 -0.91
CA LEU A 20 -12.91 -6.43 -2.29
C LEU A 20 -13.34 -7.85 -2.66
N THR A 21 -14.44 -7.98 -3.36
CA THR A 21 -14.78 -9.18 -4.13
C THR A 21 -13.93 -9.21 -5.39
N ALA A 22 -12.65 -9.47 -5.21
CA ALA A 22 -11.80 -10.13 -6.18
C ALA A 22 -11.23 -11.31 -5.41
N GLY A 23 -11.68 -12.51 -5.73
CA GLY A 23 -11.26 -13.74 -5.07
C GLY A 23 -9.74 -13.86 -5.03
N VAL A 24 -9.06 -14.42 -4.19
CA VAL A 24 -9.04 -15.52 -3.34
C VAL A 24 -7.72 -16.19 -3.13
N GLY A 25 -7.32 -16.71 -2.15
CA GLY A 25 -6.69 -17.69 -1.57
C GLY A 25 -5.32 -17.99 -1.22
N GLY A 26 -4.75 -18.64 -0.35
CA GLY A 26 -4.24 -19.37 0.48
C GLY A 26 -3.02 -19.85 1.00
N THR A 27 -2.47 -20.46 1.89
CA THR A 27 -1.66 -20.77 3.06
C THR A 27 -0.41 -21.61 2.84
N ALA A 28 0.31 -21.94 3.67
CA ALA A 28 1.17 -22.12 4.80
C ALA A 28 2.06 -23.38 4.88
N LEU A 29 3.05 -23.42 5.63
CA LEU A 29 3.83 -24.09 6.69
C LEU A 29 5.01 -24.97 6.22
N VAL A 30 5.97 -25.35 6.99
CA VAL A 30 6.68 -25.30 8.30
C VAL A 30 8.17 -25.66 8.09
N ALA A 31 9.05 -25.23 8.99
CA ALA A 31 10.49 -25.49 9.03
C ALA A 31 10.87 -26.89 9.54
N PRO A 32 12.15 -27.31 9.38
CA PRO A 32 12.95 -27.65 10.55
C PRO A 32 14.35 -27.04 10.61
N SER A 33 14.92 -27.10 11.80
CA SER A 33 16.10 -26.47 12.38
C SER A 33 17.44 -27.18 12.08
N PRO A 34 18.57 -26.76 12.67
CA PRO A 34 19.79 -26.50 11.94
C PRO A 34 20.90 -27.52 12.17
N GLY A 35 21.84 -27.57 11.26
CA GLY A 35 23.09 -28.29 11.40
C GLY A 35 24.26 -27.33 11.67
N THR A 36 24.97 -27.60 12.73
CA THR A 36 26.22 -26.98 13.15
C THR A 36 27.39 -27.37 12.25
N VAL A 37 28.24 -26.44 11.87
CA VAL A 37 29.58 -26.72 11.32
C VAL A 37 30.60 -25.80 11.99
N ALA A 38 31.75 -26.42 12.28
CA ALA A 38 32.82 -25.99 13.14
C ALA A 38 33.70 -24.85 12.60
N GLU A 39 34.31 -24.16 13.55
CA GLU A 39 35.38 -23.17 13.39
C GLU A 39 36.70 -23.79 12.90
N GLN A 40 37.45 -23.00 12.13
CA GLN A 40 38.90 -23.10 12.01
C GLN A 40 39.58 -21.72 12.09
N PRO A 41 40.80 -21.61 12.60
CA PRO A 41 41.33 -20.41 13.22
C PRO A 41 42.10 -19.47 12.27
N ALA A 42 42.18 -18.23 12.72
CA ALA A 42 42.84 -17.11 12.08
C ALA A 42 44.38 -17.26 12.05
N GLN A 43 45.00 -16.79 10.97
CA GLN A 43 46.41 -16.46 10.91
C GLN A 43 46.66 -14.96 10.97
N ASP A 44 47.55 -14.60 11.84
CA ASP A 44 48.00 -13.26 12.22
C ASP A 44 49.02 -12.75 11.15
N GLN A 45 48.84 -11.55 10.64
CA GLN A 45 49.90 -10.77 9.99
C GLN A 45 49.80 -9.29 10.33
N ARG A 46 50.85 -8.77 10.92
CA ARG A 46 51.06 -7.38 11.33
C ARG A 46 51.60 -6.50 10.18
N PRO A 47 51.67 -5.15 10.37
CA PRO A 47 51.22 -4.16 9.42
C PRO A 47 52.37 -3.49 8.65
N ALA A 48 52.07 -2.94 7.48
CA ALA A 48 52.93 -2.02 6.72
C ALA A 48 52.46 -0.57 6.93
N GLN A 49 53.44 0.30 7.06
CA GLN A 49 53.32 1.70 7.44
C GLN A 49 52.74 2.62 6.34
N ASP A 50 52.18 3.69 6.86
CA ASP A 50 51.69 4.94 6.28
C ASP A 50 52.35 5.42 4.97
N GLN A 51 51.52 5.69 3.96
CA GLN A 51 51.71 6.80 3.03
C GLN A 51 50.36 7.54 2.89
N GLN A 52 50.31 8.76 3.37
CA GLN A 52 49.20 9.69 3.23
C GLN A 52 49.01 10.10 1.77
N PRO A 53 47.83 9.86 1.16
CA PRO A 53 47.51 10.44 -0.14
C PRO A 53 47.09 11.91 0.03
N SER A 54 47.75 12.77 -0.72
CA SER A 54 47.43 14.17 -0.92
C SER A 54 45.96 14.37 -1.26
N ALA A 55 45.30 15.31 -0.56
CA ALA A 55 43.89 15.65 -0.75
C ALA A 55 43.66 16.18 -2.18
N ALA A 56 42.90 15.43 -2.97
CA ALA A 56 42.35 15.92 -4.23
C ALA A 56 41.37 17.08 -4.00
N PRO A 57 41.30 18.10 -4.87
CA PRO A 57 40.41 19.22 -4.72
C PRO A 57 38.94 18.74 -4.74
N LYS A 58 38.16 19.14 -3.73
CA LYS A 58 36.71 18.90 -3.67
C LYS A 58 36.06 19.54 -4.89
N GLN A 59 35.67 18.74 -5.87
CA GLN A 59 34.80 19.20 -6.95
C GLN A 59 33.49 19.69 -6.36
N SER A 60 33.14 20.95 -6.63
CA SER A 60 31.80 21.48 -6.36
C SER A 60 30.76 20.56 -7.02
N PRO A 61 29.68 20.17 -6.34
CA PRO A 61 28.66 19.34 -6.96
C PRO A 61 28.10 20.07 -8.18
N ALA A 62 28.23 19.45 -9.35
CA ALA A 62 27.65 19.96 -10.57
C ALA A 62 26.16 20.26 -10.35
N ALA A 63 25.71 21.44 -10.77
CA ALA A 63 24.30 21.83 -10.64
C ALA A 63 23.42 20.75 -11.30
N ARG A 64 22.65 20.07 -10.48
CA ARG A 64 21.73 19.04 -10.94
C ARG A 64 20.72 19.69 -11.88
N ALA A 65 20.46 19.07 -13.04
CA ALA A 65 19.42 19.53 -13.96
C ALA A 65 18.10 19.77 -13.20
N PRO A 66 17.34 20.81 -13.54
CA PRO A 66 16.06 21.10 -12.87
C PRO A 66 15.19 19.87 -12.86
N LYS A 67 14.73 19.45 -11.67
CA LYS A 67 13.81 18.32 -11.50
C LYS A 67 12.52 18.64 -12.25
N ALA A 68 12.03 17.71 -13.07
CA ALA A 68 10.70 17.83 -13.64
C ALA A 68 9.64 17.75 -12.52
N ALA A 69 8.52 18.45 -12.70
CA ALA A 69 7.40 18.33 -11.78
C ALA A 69 6.87 16.90 -11.76
N SER A 70 6.52 16.40 -10.58
CA SER A 70 5.91 15.07 -10.41
C SER A 70 4.84 15.15 -9.32
N TYR A 71 3.71 14.49 -9.55
CA TYR A 71 2.73 14.33 -8.48
C TYR A 71 3.23 13.24 -7.51
N PRO A 72 3.16 13.44 -6.16
CA PRO A 72 3.87 12.58 -5.22
C PRO A 72 3.17 11.23 -4.96
N ILE A 73 2.50 10.67 -5.96
CA ILE A 73 1.97 9.30 -5.97
C ILE A 73 2.84 8.46 -6.89
N GLY A 74 3.73 7.65 -6.31
CA GLY A 74 4.69 6.84 -7.05
C GLY A 74 4.18 5.49 -7.51
N GLY A 75 2.90 5.12 -7.24
CA GLY A 75 2.34 3.85 -7.71
C GLY A 75 0.83 3.72 -7.53
N TYR A 76 0.24 2.74 -8.24
CA TYR A 76 -1.19 2.50 -8.22
C TYR A 76 -1.53 1.01 -8.19
N PHE A 77 -2.61 0.68 -7.48
CA PHE A 77 -3.29 -0.60 -7.67
C PHE A 77 -4.04 -0.60 -9.00
N VAL A 78 -3.94 -1.73 -9.73
CA VAL A 78 -4.54 -1.90 -11.06
C VAL A 78 -5.11 -3.30 -11.23
N PHE A 79 -6.06 -3.46 -12.14
CA PHE A 79 -6.44 -4.76 -12.67
C PHE A 79 -5.55 -5.13 -13.87
N ALA A 80 -5.01 -6.34 -13.87
CA ALA A 80 -4.28 -6.87 -15.01
C ALA A 80 -5.26 -7.27 -16.13
N SER A 81 -4.83 -7.15 -17.38
CA SER A 81 -5.58 -7.57 -18.56
C SER A 81 -4.83 -8.70 -19.29
N PRO A 82 -5.51 -9.67 -19.90
CA PRO A 82 -4.86 -10.61 -20.82
C PRO A 82 -4.35 -9.92 -22.10
N SER A 83 -4.77 -8.69 -22.38
CA SER A 83 -4.31 -7.89 -23.54
C SER A 83 -3.05 -7.10 -23.21
N SER A 84 -1.93 -7.43 -23.85
CA SER A 84 -0.66 -6.74 -23.72
C SER A 84 -0.75 -5.26 -24.12
N SER A 85 -1.51 -4.92 -25.17
CA SER A 85 -1.72 -3.53 -25.61
C SER A 85 -2.45 -2.70 -24.54
N ARG A 86 -3.51 -3.24 -23.94
CA ARG A 86 -4.25 -2.57 -22.85
C ARG A 86 -3.38 -2.34 -21.62
N ASN A 87 -2.57 -3.33 -21.23
CA ASN A 87 -1.64 -3.16 -20.11
C ASN A 87 -0.56 -2.11 -20.44
N THR A 88 0.01 -2.14 -21.64
CA THR A 88 1.01 -1.15 -22.05
C THR A 88 0.43 0.27 -22.06
N GLN A 89 -0.77 0.46 -22.60
CA GLN A 89 -1.46 1.74 -22.59
C GLN A 89 -1.68 2.23 -21.16
N LYS A 90 -2.28 1.40 -20.28
CA LYS A 90 -2.54 1.72 -18.88
C LYS A 90 -1.26 2.12 -18.14
N LEU A 91 -0.18 1.36 -18.30
CA LEU A 91 1.09 1.67 -17.66
C LEU A 91 1.73 2.95 -18.21
N SER A 92 1.58 3.24 -19.48
CA SER A 92 2.02 4.50 -20.09
C SER A 92 1.28 5.70 -19.49
N GLU A 93 -0.02 5.59 -19.30
CA GLU A 93 -0.83 6.63 -18.66
C GLU A 93 -0.42 6.84 -17.20
N ILE A 94 -0.21 5.76 -16.44
CA ILE A 94 0.26 5.81 -15.05
C ILE A 94 1.65 6.46 -14.96
N LYS A 95 2.54 6.14 -15.90
CA LYS A 95 3.87 6.74 -15.98
C LYS A 95 3.80 8.24 -16.30
N THR A 96 2.89 8.66 -17.17
CA THR A 96 2.65 10.07 -17.47
C THR A 96 2.14 10.83 -16.25
N ALA A 97 1.36 10.19 -15.38
CA ALA A 97 0.94 10.75 -14.09
C ALA A 97 2.07 10.80 -13.04
N GLY A 98 3.30 10.38 -13.38
CA GLY A 98 4.49 10.46 -12.52
C GLY A 98 4.82 9.19 -11.74
N ALA A 99 4.03 8.11 -11.87
CA ALA A 99 4.26 6.89 -11.09
C ALA A 99 5.15 5.86 -11.83
N ASP A 100 5.91 5.09 -11.06
CA ASP A 100 6.82 4.05 -11.55
C ASP A 100 6.42 2.63 -11.11
N THR A 101 5.36 2.48 -10.30
CA THR A 101 5.00 1.22 -9.66
C THR A 101 3.53 0.87 -9.88
N VAL A 102 3.25 -0.40 -10.17
CA VAL A 102 1.89 -0.94 -10.23
C VAL A 102 1.78 -2.22 -9.41
N ILE A 103 0.60 -2.45 -8.84
CA ILE A 103 0.32 -3.54 -7.91
C ILE A 103 -1.01 -4.19 -8.33
N THR A 104 -1.05 -5.54 -8.38
CA THR A 104 -2.31 -6.26 -8.57
C THR A 104 -2.72 -6.99 -7.29
N PHE A 105 -3.99 -7.38 -7.24
CA PHE A 105 -4.52 -8.21 -6.16
C PHE A 105 -4.25 -9.68 -6.42
N GLY A 106 -4.15 -10.44 -5.33
CA GLY A 106 -4.10 -11.90 -5.39
C GLY A 106 -5.49 -12.51 -5.67
N THR A 107 -5.48 -13.75 -6.09
CA THR A 107 -6.69 -14.56 -6.31
C THR A 107 -6.89 -15.54 -5.15
N ILE A 108 -8.14 -15.92 -4.75
CA ILE A 108 -8.48 -16.83 -3.64
C ILE A 108 -8.24 -18.29 -4.05
N LEU A 109 -7.56 -19.11 -3.27
CA LEU A 109 -7.68 -20.56 -3.29
C LEU A 109 -8.92 -20.97 -2.49
N ALA A 110 -10.06 -21.09 -3.13
CA ALA A 110 -11.32 -21.38 -2.48
C ALA A 110 -11.54 -22.89 -2.35
N PRO A 111 -11.88 -23.37 -1.13
CA PRO A 111 -12.44 -24.72 -1.00
C PRO A 111 -13.64 -24.92 -1.92
N ALA A 112 -13.70 -26.08 -2.55
CA ALA A 112 -14.73 -26.43 -3.52
C ALA A 112 -15.23 -27.86 -3.30
N THR A 113 -16.33 -28.18 -3.95
CA THR A 113 -16.80 -29.57 -4.15
C THR A 113 -16.71 -29.90 -5.63
N LEU A 114 -16.79 -31.20 -5.99
CA LEU A 114 -16.86 -31.59 -7.41
C LEU A 114 -17.97 -30.86 -8.18
N ALA A 115 -19.10 -30.56 -7.51
CA ALA A 115 -20.23 -29.85 -8.11
C ALA A 115 -19.98 -28.36 -8.35
N THR A 116 -19.09 -27.74 -7.58
CA THR A 116 -18.76 -26.29 -7.66
C THR A 116 -17.46 -26.01 -8.44
N LEU A 117 -16.73 -27.06 -8.85
CA LEU A 117 -15.60 -26.90 -9.77
C LEU A 117 -16.06 -26.38 -11.14
N PRO A 118 -15.18 -25.73 -11.94
CA PRO A 118 -15.51 -25.27 -13.28
C PRO A 118 -16.05 -26.41 -14.14
N LYS A 119 -17.30 -26.29 -14.59
CA LYS A 119 -17.98 -27.33 -15.40
C LYS A 119 -17.31 -27.54 -16.76
N GLU A 120 -16.65 -26.52 -17.26
CA GLU A 120 -15.89 -26.55 -18.51
C GLU A 120 -14.59 -27.34 -18.40
N CYS A 121 -14.09 -27.62 -17.19
CA CYS A 121 -12.86 -28.37 -16.99
C CYS A 121 -13.16 -29.85 -17.05
N VAL A 122 -13.07 -30.44 -18.25
CA VAL A 122 -13.34 -31.89 -18.50
C VAL A 122 -12.20 -32.55 -19.28
N ILE A 123 -11.95 -33.83 -19.00
CA ILE A 123 -11.08 -34.77 -19.75
C ILE A 123 -11.94 -35.98 -20.05
N ASP A 124 -12.11 -36.29 -21.33
CA ASP A 124 -12.88 -37.45 -21.80
C ASP A 124 -14.28 -37.56 -21.14
N GLY A 125 -14.97 -36.43 -21.00
CA GLY A 125 -16.29 -36.35 -20.40
C GLY A 125 -16.32 -36.39 -18.87
N VAL A 126 -15.18 -36.58 -18.21
CA VAL A 126 -15.05 -36.60 -16.74
C VAL A 126 -14.54 -35.24 -16.24
N ASN A 127 -15.01 -34.79 -15.06
CA ASN A 127 -14.47 -33.61 -14.42
C ASN A 127 -12.93 -33.70 -14.29
N CYS A 128 -12.23 -32.69 -14.72
CA CYS A 128 -10.77 -32.68 -14.84
C CYS A 128 -10.03 -32.98 -13.52
N ALA A 129 -10.57 -32.52 -12.39
CA ALA A 129 -9.97 -32.77 -11.08
C ALA A 129 -10.07 -34.28 -10.71
N LYS A 130 -11.23 -34.89 -10.98
CA LYS A 130 -11.42 -36.32 -10.77
C LYS A 130 -10.52 -37.16 -11.71
N ALA A 131 -10.45 -36.78 -12.98
CA ALA A 131 -9.59 -37.44 -13.96
C ALA A 131 -8.09 -37.33 -13.61
N ALA A 132 -7.63 -36.15 -13.12
CA ALA A 132 -6.24 -35.94 -12.70
C ALA A 132 -5.89 -36.74 -11.44
N ALA A 133 -6.80 -36.78 -10.45
CA ALA A 133 -6.59 -37.54 -9.22
C ALA A 133 -6.51 -39.06 -9.48
N GLY A 134 -7.25 -39.58 -10.48
CA GLY A 134 -7.28 -41.01 -10.78
C GLY A 134 -7.72 -41.85 -9.57
N ASN A 135 -6.85 -42.73 -9.11
CA ASN A 135 -7.08 -43.62 -7.95
C ASN A 135 -6.58 -43.03 -6.61
N LEU A 136 -6.10 -41.77 -6.57
CA LEU A 136 -5.65 -41.18 -5.33
C LEU A 136 -6.83 -40.82 -4.43
N GLU A 137 -6.65 -40.97 -3.11
CA GLU A 137 -7.62 -40.50 -2.12
C GLU A 137 -7.62 -38.97 -2.05
N VAL A 138 -8.72 -38.34 -2.52
CA VAL A 138 -8.87 -36.90 -2.50
C VAL A 138 -9.45 -36.45 -1.15
N ASN A 139 -8.70 -35.61 -0.45
CA ASN A 139 -9.11 -34.99 0.81
C ASN A 139 -10.03 -33.76 0.57
N ARG A 140 -9.61 -32.83 -0.31
CA ARG A 140 -10.37 -31.61 -0.65
C ARG A 140 -10.15 -31.19 -2.10
N TYR A 141 -11.13 -30.46 -2.63
CA TYR A 141 -11.00 -29.75 -3.90
C TYR A 141 -10.90 -28.25 -3.67
N PHE A 142 -10.23 -27.57 -4.58
CA PHE A 142 -10.06 -26.12 -4.56
C PHE A 142 -10.18 -25.54 -5.96
N THR A 143 -10.62 -24.27 -6.03
CA THR A 143 -10.56 -23.45 -7.25
C THR A 143 -9.59 -22.28 -7.06
N TYR A 144 -8.87 -21.92 -8.12
CA TYR A 144 -8.05 -20.72 -8.22
C TYR A 144 -8.31 -20.05 -9.58
N SER A 145 -9.40 -19.28 -9.65
CA SER A 145 -9.92 -18.68 -10.89
C SER A 145 -9.28 -17.32 -11.15
N ASP A 146 -7.99 -17.31 -11.48
CA ASP A 146 -7.20 -16.10 -11.75
C ASP A 146 -7.26 -15.64 -13.22
N GLY A 147 -7.95 -16.37 -14.09
CA GLY A 147 -8.01 -16.07 -15.51
C GLY A 147 -6.69 -16.31 -16.26
N SER A 148 -5.71 -16.91 -15.60
CA SER A 148 -4.39 -17.18 -16.20
C SER A 148 -4.44 -18.35 -17.19
N VAL A 149 -3.50 -18.32 -18.12
CA VAL A 149 -3.17 -19.43 -19.03
C VAL A 149 -1.81 -19.98 -18.62
N TRP A 150 -1.82 -20.81 -17.58
CA TRP A 150 -0.60 -21.38 -17.03
C TRP A 150 0.15 -22.23 -18.09
N SER A 151 1.47 -22.02 -18.20
CA SER A 151 2.30 -22.80 -19.13
C SER A 151 2.66 -24.18 -18.57
N SER A 152 3.30 -25.02 -19.41
CA SER A 152 3.79 -26.35 -18.99
C SER A 152 4.80 -26.29 -17.83
N GLN A 153 5.45 -25.15 -17.61
CA GLN A 153 6.37 -24.93 -16.47
C GLN A 153 5.67 -25.03 -15.09
N ALA A 154 4.34 -24.95 -15.04
CA ALA A 154 3.58 -25.12 -13.80
C ALA A 154 3.38 -26.61 -13.40
N VAL A 155 3.51 -27.53 -14.34
CA VAL A 155 3.39 -28.98 -14.12
C VAL A 155 4.67 -29.50 -13.47
N LYS A 156 4.61 -30.03 -12.26
CA LYS A 156 5.76 -30.50 -11.48
C LYS A 156 5.61 -31.94 -11.00
N CYS A 157 4.38 -32.41 -10.75
CA CYS A 157 4.09 -33.73 -10.23
C CYS A 157 3.48 -34.61 -11.32
N PRO A 158 3.58 -35.97 -11.20
CA PRO A 158 3.08 -36.91 -12.24
C PRO A 158 1.57 -36.76 -12.51
N GLN A 159 0.79 -36.35 -11.52
CA GLN A 159 -0.66 -36.19 -11.63
C GLN A 159 -1.09 -34.79 -12.07
N ASP A 160 -0.18 -33.80 -12.06
CA ASP A 160 -0.51 -32.47 -12.54
C ASP A 160 -0.91 -32.50 -14.02
N ARG A 161 -1.93 -31.75 -14.42
CA ARG A 161 -2.42 -31.71 -15.79
C ARG A 161 -2.62 -30.25 -16.25
N ARG A 162 -2.17 -29.97 -17.45
CA ARG A 162 -2.56 -28.75 -18.18
C ARG A 162 -3.60 -29.16 -19.23
N ILE A 163 -4.73 -28.48 -19.22
CA ILE A 163 -5.93 -28.88 -19.99
C ILE A 163 -6.42 -27.68 -20.77
N THR A 164 -6.79 -27.92 -22.01
CA THR A 164 -7.62 -27.00 -22.80
C THR A 164 -8.96 -27.65 -23.02
N SER A 165 -10.02 -27.06 -22.52
CA SER A 165 -11.37 -27.61 -22.61
C SER A 165 -12.37 -26.47 -22.80
N GLN A 166 -13.31 -26.65 -23.73
CA GLN A 166 -14.37 -25.69 -24.06
C GLN A 166 -13.85 -24.24 -24.26
N GLY A 167 -12.71 -24.10 -24.95
CA GLY A 167 -12.09 -22.77 -25.25
C GLY A 167 -11.37 -22.13 -24.06
N LYS A 168 -11.26 -22.79 -22.92
CA LYS A 168 -10.56 -22.30 -21.72
C LYS A 168 -9.34 -23.16 -21.41
N ALA A 169 -8.33 -22.52 -20.80
CA ALA A 169 -7.13 -23.21 -20.31
C ALA A 169 -7.21 -23.38 -18.79
N PHE A 170 -6.95 -24.59 -18.32
CA PHE A 170 -6.92 -24.95 -16.91
C PHE A 170 -5.59 -25.62 -16.56
N LEU A 171 -5.18 -25.45 -15.31
CA LEU A 171 -4.13 -26.21 -14.65
C LEU A 171 -4.75 -26.97 -13.49
N VAL A 172 -4.59 -28.29 -13.46
CA VAL A 172 -4.98 -29.11 -12.32
C VAL A 172 -3.72 -29.55 -11.61
N LEU A 173 -3.60 -29.14 -10.34
CA LEU A 173 -2.50 -29.54 -9.45
C LEU A 173 -3.01 -30.54 -8.42
N VAL A 174 -2.25 -31.63 -8.23
CA VAL A 174 -2.54 -32.65 -7.22
C VAL A 174 -1.47 -32.53 -6.13
N LEU A 175 -1.82 -31.88 -5.03
CA LEU A 175 -0.93 -31.53 -3.94
C LEU A 175 -1.11 -32.51 -2.77
N PRO A 176 -0.05 -32.96 -2.07
CA PRO A 176 -0.21 -33.76 -0.86
C PRO A 176 -0.98 -32.96 0.22
N ALA A 177 -2.02 -33.57 0.82
CA ALA A 177 -2.75 -32.94 1.93
C ALA A 177 -1.88 -32.79 3.19
N GLN A 178 -0.91 -33.68 3.35
CA GLN A 178 0.20 -33.61 4.30
C GLN A 178 1.47 -34.10 3.60
N GLY A 179 2.59 -33.43 3.83
CA GLY A 179 3.87 -33.77 3.19
C GLY A 179 4.46 -32.60 2.40
N THR A 180 5.41 -32.89 1.52
CA THR A 180 6.12 -31.90 0.71
C THR A 180 6.31 -32.39 -0.73
N GLY A 181 6.53 -31.47 -1.65
CA GLY A 181 6.71 -31.80 -3.06
C GLY A 181 5.49 -32.47 -3.67
N CYS A 182 5.61 -33.73 -4.10
CA CYS A 182 4.56 -34.50 -4.74
C CYS A 182 4.05 -35.69 -3.92
N THR A 183 4.63 -35.93 -2.75
CA THR A 183 4.37 -37.15 -1.96
C THR A 183 3.60 -36.84 -0.69
N SER A 184 2.44 -37.50 -0.53
CA SER A 184 1.65 -37.41 0.69
C SER A 184 2.17 -38.35 1.76
N THR A 185 2.28 -37.90 3.00
CA THR A 185 2.66 -38.71 4.17
C THR A 185 1.46 -39.44 4.78
N ASN A 186 0.23 -39.02 4.48
CA ASN A 186 -1.01 -39.65 4.95
C ASN A 186 -1.84 -40.31 3.83
N GLY A 187 -1.26 -40.41 2.63
CA GLY A 187 -1.94 -41.01 1.45
C GLY A 187 -3.02 -40.13 0.80
N LYS A 188 -3.37 -38.98 1.39
CA LYS A 188 -4.43 -38.08 0.92
C LYS A 188 -3.88 -36.91 0.13
N TYR A 189 -4.67 -36.43 -0.84
CA TYR A 189 -4.29 -35.35 -1.73
C TYR A 189 -5.38 -34.26 -1.82
N ASP A 190 -4.96 -33.04 -1.99
CA ASP A 190 -5.82 -31.88 -2.30
C ASP A 190 -5.67 -31.54 -3.78
N VAL A 191 -6.79 -31.33 -4.47
CA VAL A 191 -6.80 -31.08 -5.91
C VAL A 191 -7.21 -29.63 -6.18
N VAL A 192 -6.36 -28.88 -6.84
CA VAL A 192 -6.58 -27.47 -7.20
C VAL A 192 -6.83 -27.36 -8.70
N VAL A 193 -7.98 -26.76 -9.09
CA VAL A 193 -8.25 -26.35 -10.47
C VAL A 193 -7.98 -24.85 -10.59
N ALA A 194 -6.91 -24.49 -11.29
CA ALA A 194 -6.47 -23.11 -11.47
C ALA A 194 -6.66 -22.63 -12.92
N GLY A 195 -6.65 -21.31 -13.14
CA GLY A 195 -6.68 -20.68 -14.46
C GLY A 195 -8.08 -20.30 -14.91
N GLY A 196 -8.56 -20.88 -16.03
CA GLY A 196 -9.85 -20.55 -16.64
C GLY A 196 -9.81 -19.42 -17.65
N GLY A 197 -8.61 -18.94 -18.03
CA GLY A 197 -8.42 -17.98 -19.11
C GLY A 197 -8.74 -18.56 -20.49
N ALA A 198 -9.01 -17.71 -21.49
CA ALA A 198 -9.25 -18.15 -22.86
C ALA A 198 -8.02 -18.90 -23.40
N ALA A 199 -8.25 -20.06 -24.01
CA ALA A 199 -7.19 -20.86 -24.62
C ALA A 199 -6.47 -20.05 -25.72
N GLY A 200 -5.13 -20.03 -25.69
CA GLY A 200 -4.34 -19.18 -26.58
C GLY A 200 -4.17 -17.72 -26.10
N GLY A 201 -4.84 -17.34 -24.99
CA GLY A 201 -4.61 -16.04 -24.34
C GLY A 201 -3.26 -15.96 -23.63
N MET A 202 -2.97 -14.78 -23.09
CA MET A 202 -1.78 -14.53 -22.29
C MET A 202 -2.14 -14.52 -20.80
N ASP A 203 -1.23 -14.98 -19.97
CA ASP A 203 -1.30 -14.77 -18.51
C ASP A 203 -1.35 -13.26 -18.21
N PRO A 204 -2.39 -12.75 -17.53
CA PRO A 204 -2.52 -11.32 -17.23
C PRO A 204 -1.33 -10.75 -16.44
N ALA A 205 -0.82 -11.50 -15.46
CA ALA A 205 0.33 -11.09 -14.64
C ALA A 205 1.61 -11.04 -15.49
N ALA A 206 1.85 -12.03 -16.34
CA ALA A 206 2.97 -12.03 -17.28
C ALA A 206 2.90 -10.85 -18.26
N SER A 207 1.72 -10.59 -18.82
CA SER A 207 1.48 -9.45 -19.69
C SER A 207 1.81 -8.12 -19.00
N LEU A 208 1.42 -7.96 -17.75
CA LEU A 208 1.71 -6.75 -16.98
C LEU A 208 3.20 -6.62 -16.63
N ALA A 209 3.86 -7.73 -16.25
CA ALA A 209 5.28 -7.76 -15.94
C ALA A 209 6.16 -7.38 -17.16
N LEU A 210 5.79 -7.86 -18.34
CA LEU A 210 6.46 -7.51 -19.59
C LEU A 210 6.25 -6.03 -19.97
N ALA A 211 5.03 -5.51 -19.82
CA ALA A 211 4.72 -4.10 -20.04
C ALA A 211 5.50 -3.20 -19.05
N ALA A 212 5.57 -3.57 -17.78
CA ALA A 212 6.35 -2.88 -16.77
C ALA A 212 7.84 -2.88 -17.12
N THR A 213 8.40 -4.03 -17.59
CA THR A 213 9.79 -4.13 -18.04
C THR A 213 10.07 -3.18 -19.20
N LYS A 214 9.20 -3.16 -20.22
CA LYS A 214 9.35 -2.30 -21.40
C LYS A 214 9.34 -0.81 -21.03
N LEU A 215 8.54 -0.43 -20.05
CA LEU A 215 8.39 0.96 -19.61
C LEU A 215 9.35 1.36 -18.49
N GLY A 216 10.20 0.44 -18.01
CA GLY A 216 11.11 0.67 -16.87
C GLY A 216 10.38 0.89 -15.55
N MET A 217 9.18 0.32 -15.40
CA MET A 217 8.35 0.37 -14.20
C MET A 217 8.52 -0.89 -13.34
N LYS A 218 8.00 -0.83 -12.12
CA LYS A 218 7.98 -1.93 -11.13
C LYS A 218 6.58 -2.51 -11.04
N PHE A 219 6.48 -3.82 -11.07
CA PHE A 219 5.24 -4.54 -10.88
C PHE A 219 5.32 -5.46 -9.65
N TYR A 220 4.30 -5.42 -8.81
CA TYR A 220 4.11 -6.34 -7.69
C TYR A 220 2.88 -7.18 -7.94
N ALA A 221 3.07 -8.49 -8.10
CA ALA A 221 1.99 -9.44 -8.36
C ALA A 221 1.30 -9.85 -7.06
N GLY A 222 -0.04 -9.91 -7.08
CA GLY A 222 -0.80 -10.41 -5.93
C GLY A 222 -0.51 -11.87 -5.62
N LEU A 223 -0.26 -12.17 -4.35
CA LEU A 223 -0.06 -13.53 -3.87
C LEU A 223 -1.40 -14.26 -3.72
N PRO A 224 -1.39 -15.58 -3.84
CA PRO A 224 -2.54 -16.41 -3.47
C PRO A 224 -2.95 -16.20 -2.00
N LEU A 225 -4.24 -16.12 -1.65
CA LEU A 225 -4.75 -15.88 -0.28
C LEU A 225 -5.94 -16.79 0.12
N PRO A 226 -6.32 -17.02 1.42
CA PRO A 226 -7.44 -17.83 1.87
C PRO A 226 -8.81 -17.15 1.72
N VAL A 227 -9.87 -17.91 1.70
CA VAL A 227 -11.19 -17.38 2.02
C VAL A 227 -11.17 -16.78 3.42
N LYS A 228 -12.06 -15.85 3.67
CA LYS A 228 -12.33 -15.37 5.03
C LYS A 228 -13.14 -16.41 5.78
N ARG A 229 -12.93 -16.50 7.10
CA ARG A 229 -13.75 -17.34 7.96
C ARG A 229 -15.21 -16.88 7.92
N THR A 230 -16.13 -17.81 8.01
CA THR A 230 -17.57 -17.49 8.02
C THR A 230 -18.06 -16.95 9.35
N ASP A 231 -17.44 -17.37 10.45
CA ASP A 231 -17.74 -16.93 11.82
C ASP A 231 -17.04 -15.62 12.20
N THR A 232 -15.92 -15.30 11.54
CA THR A 232 -15.05 -14.16 11.85
C THR A 232 -14.50 -13.57 10.54
N ALA A 233 -15.36 -12.86 9.81
CA ALA A 233 -15.11 -12.39 8.43
C ALA A 233 -13.90 -11.45 8.25
N TYR A 234 -13.23 -11.03 9.31
CA TYR A 234 -11.97 -10.26 9.26
C TYR A 234 -10.73 -11.15 9.41
N LEU A 235 -10.88 -12.47 9.64
CA LEU A 235 -9.78 -13.42 9.73
C LEU A 235 -9.76 -14.38 8.52
N PRO A 236 -8.56 -14.82 8.09
CA PRO A 236 -8.43 -15.85 7.08
C PRO A 236 -8.82 -17.23 7.63
N ASP A 237 -9.36 -18.08 6.76
CA ASP A 237 -9.53 -19.50 7.07
C ASP A 237 -8.19 -20.24 6.90
N VAL A 238 -7.56 -20.57 8.00
CA VAL A 238 -6.28 -21.29 8.04
C VAL A 238 -6.44 -22.81 8.13
N SER A 239 -7.67 -23.35 8.03
CA SER A 239 -7.93 -24.81 8.15
C SER A 239 -7.29 -25.65 7.04
N TYR A 240 -6.90 -25.02 5.93
CA TYR A 240 -6.17 -25.65 4.81
C TYR A 240 -4.80 -24.99 4.56
N GLN A 241 -4.20 -24.49 5.62
CA GLN A 241 -2.93 -23.76 5.57
C GLN A 241 -1.81 -24.56 4.87
N GLY A 242 -1.72 -25.88 5.03
CA GLY A 242 -0.72 -26.73 4.35
C GLY A 242 -0.84 -26.70 2.83
N THR A 243 -2.06 -26.91 2.31
CA THR A 243 -2.35 -26.87 0.86
C THR A 243 -1.97 -25.56 0.24
N LEU A 244 -2.27 -24.49 0.94
CA LEU A 244 -2.01 -23.15 0.46
C LEU A 244 -0.52 -22.79 0.49
N THR A 245 0.30 -23.40 1.38
CA THR A 245 1.77 -23.28 1.31
C THR A 245 2.27 -23.89 0.01
N LEU A 246 1.92 -25.13 -0.19
CA LEU A 246 2.35 -25.85 -1.38
C LEU A 246 1.89 -25.13 -2.65
N PHE A 247 0.65 -24.62 -2.65
CA PHE A 247 0.12 -23.88 -3.78
C PHE A 247 0.89 -22.54 -3.98
N THR A 248 1.17 -21.79 -2.90
CA THR A 248 1.97 -20.56 -2.98
C THR A 248 3.38 -20.85 -3.51
N GLU A 249 4.03 -21.92 -3.06
CA GLU A 249 5.33 -22.33 -3.59
C GLU A 249 5.27 -22.68 -5.07
N ARG A 250 4.24 -23.41 -5.51
CA ARG A 250 4.00 -23.73 -6.94
C ARG A 250 3.80 -22.45 -7.76
N PHE A 251 3.01 -21.51 -7.24
CA PHE A 251 2.80 -20.19 -7.85
C PHE A 251 4.13 -19.44 -8.00
N LEU A 252 4.93 -19.34 -6.94
CA LEU A 252 6.23 -18.66 -6.97
C LEU A 252 7.24 -19.35 -7.88
N GLN A 253 7.30 -20.68 -7.90
CA GLN A 253 8.14 -21.45 -8.82
C GLN A 253 7.73 -21.21 -10.28
N TYR A 254 6.43 -21.10 -10.55
CA TYR A 254 5.92 -20.74 -11.87
C TYR A 254 6.34 -19.32 -12.25
N GLN A 255 6.19 -18.34 -11.35
CA GLN A 255 6.63 -16.97 -11.59
C GLN A 255 8.15 -16.89 -11.82
N ALA A 256 8.94 -17.65 -11.07
CA ALA A 256 10.38 -17.74 -11.26
C ALA A 256 10.78 -18.30 -12.63
N ALA A 257 10.03 -19.28 -13.12
CA ALA A 257 10.33 -19.94 -14.39
C ALA A 257 9.84 -19.15 -15.63
N THR A 258 8.77 -18.35 -15.49
CA THR A 258 8.08 -17.74 -16.64
C THR A 258 8.07 -16.23 -16.64
N ASN A 259 8.05 -15.58 -15.46
CA ASN A 259 7.83 -14.15 -15.32
C ASN A 259 8.94 -13.43 -14.55
N ASN A 260 10.11 -14.05 -14.37
CA ASN A 260 11.25 -13.45 -13.66
C ASN A 260 11.96 -12.40 -14.52
N VAL A 261 11.22 -11.40 -14.97
CA VAL A 261 11.69 -10.28 -15.78
C VAL A 261 12.00 -9.07 -14.90
N LYS A 262 12.73 -8.09 -15.45
CA LYS A 262 13.17 -6.89 -14.71
C LYS A 262 12.00 -6.09 -14.10
N GLY A 263 10.85 -6.05 -14.77
CA GLY A 263 9.67 -5.34 -14.30
C GLY A 263 8.99 -6.01 -13.09
N LEU A 264 9.12 -7.33 -12.89
CA LEU A 264 8.60 -7.99 -11.70
C LEU A 264 9.48 -7.62 -10.49
N ALA A 265 9.04 -6.67 -9.68
CA ALA A 265 9.77 -6.19 -8.51
C ALA A 265 9.50 -7.01 -7.25
N GLY A 266 8.35 -7.67 -7.17
CA GLY A 266 7.98 -8.46 -6.01
C GLY A 266 6.52 -8.87 -5.99
N PHE A 267 5.99 -9.08 -4.78
CA PHE A 267 4.66 -9.62 -4.56
C PHE A 267 3.87 -8.79 -3.55
N TYR A 268 2.54 -8.83 -3.66
CA TYR A 268 1.62 -8.15 -2.77
C TYR A 268 0.77 -9.14 -1.97
N HIS A 269 0.75 -8.96 -0.65
CA HIS A 269 -0.11 -9.70 0.27
C HIS A 269 -1.50 -9.08 0.29
N SER A 270 -2.47 -9.72 -0.34
CA SER A 270 -3.84 -9.19 -0.42
C SER A 270 -4.69 -9.46 0.83
N THR A 271 -4.20 -10.25 1.79
CA THR A 271 -4.85 -10.39 3.10
C THR A 271 -4.52 -9.16 3.94
N GLU A 272 -5.56 -8.48 4.41
CA GLU A 272 -5.43 -7.23 5.18
C GLU A 272 -5.64 -7.45 6.67
N MET A 273 -4.97 -6.65 7.51
CA MET A 273 -5.19 -6.58 8.95
C MET A 273 -5.14 -5.13 9.43
N PRO A 274 -5.75 -4.81 10.57
CA PRO A 274 -5.56 -3.50 11.20
C PRO A 274 -4.12 -3.34 11.71
N VAL A 275 -3.67 -2.10 11.82
CA VAL A 275 -2.37 -1.74 12.43
C VAL A 275 -2.48 -1.86 13.95
N THR A 276 -2.57 -3.08 14.48
CA THR A 276 -2.78 -3.38 15.90
C THR A 276 -1.73 -4.34 16.45
N ASP A 277 -1.48 -4.30 17.77
CA ASP A 277 -0.68 -5.30 18.48
C ASP A 277 -1.50 -6.46 19.04
N GLY A 278 -2.81 -6.50 18.76
CA GLY A 278 -3.72 -7.54 19.23
C GLY A 278 -3.44 -8.92 18.63
N HIS A 279 -3.41 -9.96 19.48
CA HIS A 279 -3.10 -11.35 19.10
C HIS A 279 -4.16 -12.03 18.23
N THR A 280 -5.37 -11.46 18.12
CA THR A 280 -6.43 -11.94 17.22
C THR A 280 -5.97 -12.05 15.76
N PHE A 281 -4.99 -11.23 15.37
CA PHE A 281 -4.46 -11.18 13.99
C PHE A 281 -3.18 -11.99 13.77
N ASP A 282 -2.74 -12.78 14.76
CA ASP A 282 -1.57 -13.66 14.64
C ASP A 282 -1.64 -14.59 13.42
N PRO A 283 -2.80 -15.19 13.05
CA PRO A 283 -2.90 -15.98 11.83
C PRO A 283 -2.53 -15.24 10.54
N ILE A 284 -2.77 -13.91 10.48
CA ILE A 284 -2.35 -13.09 9.33
C ILE A 284 -0.86 -12.82 9.35
N LEU A 285 -0.28 -12.56 10.52
CA LEU A 285 1.17 -12.39 10.66
C LEU A 285 1.93 -13.68 10.31
N ASP A 286 1.39 -14.84 10.67
CA ASP A 286 1.95 -16.13 10.29
C ASP A 286 1.85 -16.38 8.79
N LEU A 287 0.73 -15.99 8.16
CA LEU A 287 0.57 -16.01 6.72
C LEU A 287 1.62 -15.12 6.02
N TYR A 288 1.81 -13.88 6.48
CA TYR A 288 2.83 -12.98 5.93
C TYR A 288 4.24 -13.56 6.04
N ARG A 289 4.60 -14.07 7.23
CA ARG A 289 5.92 -14.66 7.49
C ARG A 289 6.22 -15.80 6.53
N MET A 290 5.28 -16.69 6.39
CA MET A 290 5.40 -17.88 5.58
C MET A 290 5.51 -17.55 4.08
N GLN A 291 4.66 -16.68 3.56
CA GLN A 291 4.74 -16.25 2.16
C GLN A 291 6.05 -15.49 1.89
N ASN A 292 6.51 -14.65 2.83
CA ASN A 292 7.80 -13.98 2.73
C ASN A 292 8.98 -14.96 2.73
N GLN A 293 8.94 -16.01 3.54
CA GLN A 293 9.93 -17.10 3.52
C GLN A 293 9.96 -17.81 2.16
N ALA A 294 8.80 -18.10 1.58
CA ALA A 294 8.70 -18.73 0.27
C ALA A 294 9.25 -17.81 -0.84
N ILE A 295 8.91 -16.51 -0.82
CA ILE A 295 9.47 -15.52 -1.76
C ILE A 295 10.98 -15.48 -1.63
N HIS A 296 11.50 -15.30 -0.42
CA HIS A 296 12.96 -15.19 -0.18
C HIS A 296 13.71 -16.43 -0.66
N ARG A 297 13.16 -17.64 -0.45
CA ARG A 297 13.76 -18.90 -0.89
C ARG A 297 13.73 -19.09 -2.40
N ILE A 298 12.62 -18.74 -3.07
CA ILE A 298 12.40 -19.04 -4.51
C ILE A 298 12.87 -17.89 -5.41
N LEU A 299 12.67 -16.66 -4.97
CA LEU A 299 12.96 -15.42 -5.70
C LEU A 299 13.67 -14.41 -4.79
N PRO A 300 14.90 -14.68 -4.33
CA PRO A 300 15.58 -13.95 -3.24
C PRO A 300 15.83 -12.46 -3.53
N THR A 301 15.76 -12.04 -4.80
CA THR A 301 15.93 -10.62 -5.19
C THR A 301 14.61 -9.84 -5.22
N ARG A 302 13.47 -10.48 -4.89
CA ARG A 302 12.15 -9.86 -4.94
C ARG A 302 11.69 -9.45 -3.55
N GLY A 303 11.05 -8.26 -3.46
CA GLY A 303 10.46 -7.78 -2.21
C GLY A 303 8.99 -8.16 -2.06
N ALA A 304 8.40 -7.70 -0.96
CA ALA A 304 6.97 -7.83 -0.74
C ALA A 304 6.34 -6.50 -0.32
N ILE A 305 5.03 -6.36 -0.53
CA ILE A 305 4.20 -5.28 -0.01
C ILE A 305 3.09 -5.89 0.85
N VAL A 306 2.86 -5.33 2.03
CA VAL A 306 1.64 -5.52 2.83
C VAL A 306 0.91 -4.19 2.96
N SER A 307 -0.42 -4.18 2.99
CA SER A 307 -1.21 -2.95 3.11
C SER A 307 -2.18 -3.02 4.28
N PRO A 308 -1.70 -2.88 5.53
CA PRO A 308 -2.56 -2.85 6.71
C PRO A 308 -3.36 -1.55 6.77
N TYR A 309 -4.52 -1.58 7.44
CA TYR A 309 -5.39 -0.41 7.56
C TYR A 309 -5.39 0.22 8.95
N LEU A 310 -5.66 1.53 9.00
CA LEU A 310 -5.89 2.29 10.23
C LEU A 310 -7.40 2.41 10.51
N ASP A 311 -7.75 2.53 11.80
CA ASP A 311 -9.03 3.08 12.25
C ASP A 311 -8.76 4.09 13.37
N ALA A 312 -8.68 5.35 12.98
CA ALA A 312 -8.40 6.47 13.88
C ALA A 312 -9.67 7.08 14.48
N ARG A 313 -10.87 6.56 14.16
CA ARG A 313 -12.13 7.09 14.69
C ARG A 313 -12.23 6.86 16.20
N VAL A 314 -12.79 7.82 16.92
CA VAL A 314 -13.15 7.60 18.34
C VAL A 314 -14.31 6.60 18.41
N SER A 315 -14.00 5.34 18.70
CA SER A 315 -14.94 4.21 18.75
C SER A 315 -14.38 3.08 19.63
N ALA A 316 -15.15 2.02 19.83
CA ALA A 316 -14.67 0.81 20.51
C ALA A 316 -13.56 0.05 19.72
N PHE A 317 -13.34 0.41 18.47
CA PHE A 317 -12.33 -0.20 17.59
C PHE A 317 -11.18 0.77 17.27
N SER A 318 -11.08 1.88 18.01
CA SER A 318 -10.01 2.87 17.84
C SER A 318 -8.64 2.23 18.03
N ILE A 319 -7.70 2.59 17.16
CA ILE A 319 -6.30 2.21 17.30
C ILE A 319 -5.54 3.41 17.87
N SER A 320 -4.88 3.24 19.00
CA SER A 320 -4.02 4.29 19.59
C SER A 320 -2.68 4.39 18.83
N LEU A 321 -1.99 5.51 18.96
CA LEU A 321 -0.65 5.70 18.36
C LEU A 321 0.37 4.67 18.90
N THR A 322 0.28 4.34 20.20
CA THR A 322 1.15 3.33 20.83
C THR A 322 0.87 1.94 20.26
N GLU A 323 -0.39 1.58 20.10
CA GLU A 323 -0.81 0.31 19.51
C GLU A 323 -0.37 0.23 18.04
N ALA A 324 -0.58 1.31 17.25
CA ALA A 324 -0.13 1.39 15.87
C ALA A 324 1.40 1.18 15.75
N ARG A 325 2.19 1.82 16.62
CA ARG A 325 3.65 1.64 16.67
C ARG A 325 4.05 0.18 16.90
N LYS A 326 3.40 -0.50 17.86
CA LYS A 326 3.68 -1.90 18.18
C LYS A 326 3.21 -2.84 17.06
N GLY A 327 2.00 -2.61 16.53
CA GLY A 327 1.43 -3.40 15.44
C GLY A 327 2.30 -3.37 14.19
N ILE A 328 2.76 -2.19 13.79
CA ILE A 328 3.70 -2.05 12.67
C ILE A 328 5.01 -2.78 12.90
N ARG A 329 5.56 -2.76 14.13
CA ARG A 329 6.76 -3.54 14.45
C ARG A 329 6.52 -5.04 14.29
N ARG A 330 5.36 -5.56 14.72
CA ARG A 330 5.00 -6.98 14.55
C ARG A 330 4.89 -7.35 13.06
N ILE A 331 4.28 -6.49 12.24
CA ILE A 331 4.21 -6.70 10.79
C ILE A 331 5.62 -6.68 10.19
N ALA A 332 6.46 -5.73 10.55
CA ALA A 332 7.84 -5.64 10.06
C ALA A 332 8.67 -6.89 10.38
N GLN A 333 8.43 -7.52 11.52
CA GLN A 333 9.10 -8.76 11.95
C GLN A 333 8.72 -9.99 11.09
N THR A 334 7.74 -9.88 10.20
CA THR A 334 7.40 -10.97 9.24
C THR A 334 8.26 -10.97 7.99
N ALA A 335 9.21 -10.04 7.83
CA ALA A 335 9.99 -9.83 6.61
C ALA A 335 10.81 -11.04 6.14
N SER A 336 11.29 -11.91 7.07
CA SER A 336 11.96 -13.18 6.75
C SER A 336 13.11 -13.05 5.73
N GLY A 337 13.92 -11.99 5.84
CA GLY A 337 15.11 -11.74 5.01
C GLY A 337 14.88 -10.98 3.71
N LEU A 338 13.62 -10.74 3.30
CA LEU A 338 13.33 -9.89 2.12
C LEU A 338 13.07 -8.43 2.49
N VAL A 339 13.06 -7.55 1.49
CA VAL A 339 12.63 -6.15 1.65
C VAL A 339 11.10 -6.13 1.75
N LEU A 340 10.57 -5.86 2.95
CA LEU A 340 9.15 -5.73 3.20
C LEU A 340 8.73 -4.25 3.18
N ASN A 341 7.86 -3.87 2.25
CA ASN A 341 7.27 -2.53 2.17
C ASN A 341 5.92 -2.56 2.88
N ILE A 342 5.75 -1.75 3.93
CA ILE A 342 4.51 -1.68 4.68
C ILE A 342 3.76 -0.42 4.24
N ALA A 343 2.77 -0.59 3.37
CA ALA A 343 1.98 0.46 2.75
C ALA A 343 0.67 0.68 3.55
N ILE A 344 0.73 1.48 4.61
CA ILE A 344 -0.43 1.70 5.48
C ILE A 344 -1.52 2.45 4.71
N GLN A 345 -2.76 1.94 4.73
CA GLN A 345 -3.94 2.64 4.23
C GLN A 345 -4.24 3.85 5.12
N ASP A 346 -4.40 5.03 4.51
CA ASP A 346 -4.65 6.27 5.27
C ASP A 346 -6.06 6.38 5.85
N GLY A 347 -6.97 5.51 5.43
CA GLY A 347 -8.33 5.41 5.94
C GLY A 347 -9.24 6.58 5.56
N MET A 348 -8.80 7.53 4.76
CA MET A 348 -9.61 8.71 4.42
C MET A 348 -10.72 8.41 3.42
N GLY A 349 -10.50 7.50 2.48
CA GLY A 349 -11.52 7.09 1.50
C GLY A 349 -12.69 6.36 2.15
N THR A 350 -12.48 5.75 3.30
CA THR A 350 -13.48 5.04 4.09
C THR A 350 -13.95 5.82 5.32
N GLY A 351 -13.42 7.03 5.54
CA GLY A 351 -13.71 7.87 6.70
C GLY A 351 -13.13 7.35 8.03
N LYS A 352 -12.24 6.36 7.99
CA LYS A 352 -11.52 5.84 9.17
C LYS A 352 -10.35 6.72 9.59
N GLY A 353 -9.81 7.54 8.69
CA GLY A 353 -8.73 8.47 8.92
C GLY A 353 -9.17 9.93 8.83
N GLY A 354 -8.54 10.81 9.60
CA GLY A 354 -8.75 12.26 9.56
C GLY A 354 -7.49 13.01 9.16
N ALA A 355 -7.56 13.82 8.08
CA ALA A 355 -6.47 14.69 7.68
C ALA A 355 -6.73 16.10 8.20
N PHE A 356 -6.13 16.43 9.32
CA PHE A 356 -6.22 17.75 9.94
C PHE A 356 -4.89 18.15 10.58
N GLN A 357 -4.70 19.44 10.74
CA GLN A 357 -3.58 20.02 11.48
C GLN A 357 -4.00 20.24 12.93
N SER A 358 -3.07 20.34 13.90
CA SER A 358 -3.47 20.49 15.32
C SER A 358 -4.26 21.81 15.56
N ASN A 359 -4.02 22.89 14.78
CA ASN A 359 -4.85 24.10 14.86
C ASN A 359 -6.28 23.93 14.29
N GLU A 360 -6.55 22.84 13.58
CA GLU A 360 -7.87 22.48 13.06
C GLU A 360 -8.60 21.51 13.99
N ALA A 361 -7.94 21.01 15.03
CA ALA A 361 -8.49 19.98 15.93
C ALA A 361 -9.90 20.31 16.45
N ASN A 362 -10.14 21.59 16.76
CA ASN A 362 -11.44 22.07 17.24
C ASN A 362 -12.39 22.56 16.12
N SER A 363 -11.95 22.52 14.86
CA SER A 363 -12.80 22.85 13.71
C SER A 363 -13.74 21.68 13.38
N ALA A 364 -14.89 21.98 12.75
CA ALA A 364 -15.80 20.97 12.27
C ALA A 364 -15.12 20.02 11.27
N VAL A 365 -15.44 18.74 11.33
CA VAL A 365 -15.03 17.77 10.32
C VAL A 365 -15.59 18.16 8.94
N ASP A 366 -14.91 17.73 7.86
CA ASP A 366 -15.41 17.96 6.52
C ASP A 366 -16.66 17.10 6.21
N ARG A 367 -17.38 17.44 5.13
CA ARG A 367 -18.62 16.75 4.73
C ARG A 367 -18.47 15.24 4.54
N TYR A 368 -17.29 14.78 4.11
CA TYR A 368 -17.04 13.35 3.88
C TYR A 368 -16.82 12.61 5.20
N ALA A 369 -16.04 13.19 6.11
CA ALA A 369 -15.90 12.66 7.45
C ALA A 369 -17.24 12.72 8.21
N GLU A 370 -17.98 13.84 8.10
CA GLU A 370 -19.31 13.99 8.72
C GLU A 370 -20.29 12.89 8.29
N SER A 371 -20.27 12.47 7.04
CA SER A 371 -21.14 11.39 6.53
C SER A 371 -20.88 10.03 7.20
N ILE A 372 -19.70 9.83 7.78
CA ILE A 372 -19.29 8.56 8.42
C ILE A 372 -19.34 8.67 9.96
N VAL A 373 -18.79 9.75 10.53
CA VAL A 373 -18.62 9.90 11.98
C VAL A 373 -19.63 10.86 12.61
N GLY A 374 -20.50 11.47 11.82
CA GLY A 374 -21.47 12.49 12.24
C GLY A 374 -20.81 13.84 12.56
N LYS A 375 -21.65 14.86 12.84
CA LYS A 375 -21.23 16.22 13.19
C LYS A 375 -20.33 16.25 14.42
N GLY A 376 -19.33 17.12 14.41
CA GLY A 376 -18.40 17.35 15.52
C GLY A 376 -17.10 17.97 15.05
N SER A 377 -16.18 18.16 15.99
CA SER A 377 -14.81 18.61 15.68
C SER A 377 -13.91 17.43 15.33
N TRP A 378 -12.80 17.69 14.63
CA TRP A 378 -11.81 16.67 14.31
C TRP A 378 -11.34 15.90 15.56
N SER A 379 -10.95 16.60 16.62
CA SER A 379 -10.50 15.98 17.88
C SER A 379 -11.60 15.22 18.65
N SER A 380 -12.89 15.54 18.43
CA SER A 380 -14.00 14.78 19.02
C SER A 380 -14.34 13.50 18.24
N LYS A 381 -13.89 13.40 16.99
CA LYS A 381 -14.24 12.30 16.08
C LYS A 381 -13.08 11.37 15.77
N TYR A 382 -11.85 11.84 15.90
CA TYR A 382 -10.64 11.07 15.61
C TYR A 382 -9.64 11.17 16.77
N VAL A 383 -8.99 10.05 17.07
CA VAL A 383 -7.98 9.93 18.14
C VAL A 383 -6.77 10.83 17.85
N ALA A 384 -6.34 10.84 16.60
CA ALA A 384 -5.22 11.66 16.12
C ALA A 384 -5.31 11.86 14.60
N PRO A 385 -4.63 12.87 14.03
CA PRO A 385 -4.49 13.01 12.58
C PRO A 385 -3.63 11.88 11.99
N ILE A 386 -3.85 11.58 10.72
CA ILE A 386 -3.12 10.51 10.00
C ILE A 386 -1.60 10.68 10.08
N ARG A 387 -1.07 11.91 10.04
CA ARG A 387 0.38 12.17 10.16
C ARG A 387 0.99 11.56 11.43
N ASP A 388 0.27 11.58 12.55
CA ASP A 388 0.78 11.08 13.83
C ASP A 388 0.87 9.55 13.81
N TYR A 389 -0.07 8.87 13.12
CA TYR A 389 0.02 7.43 12.88
C TYR A 389 1.23 7.07 12.00
N PHE A 390 1.54 7.87 10.96
CA PHE A 390 2.73 7.66 10.14
C PHE A 390 4.02 7.96 10.91
N LEU A 391 4.03 8.91 11.82
CA LEU A 391 5.15 9.13 12.76
C LEU A 391 5.33 7.92 13.70
N ALA A 392 4.25 7.43 14.30
CA ALA A 392 4.27 6.24 15.14
C ALA A 392 4.74 5.00 14.38
N ALA A 393 4.30 4.84 13.13
CA ALA A 393 4.71 3.75 12.25
C ALA A 393 6.20 3.83 11.89
N ALA A 394 6.72 5.01 11.55
CA ALA A 394 8.15 5.21 11.29
C ALA A 394 9.01 4.82 12.51
N ALA A 395 8.57 5.20 13.72
CA ALA A 395 9.22 4.75 14.96
C ALA A 395 9.07 3.22 15.19
N GLY A 396 7.96 2.63 14.73
CA GLY A 396 7.71 1.18 14.83
C GLY A 396 8.66 0.35 13.99
N ILE A 397 8.93 0.74 12.75
CA ILE A 397 9.82 0.01 11.82
C ILE A 397 11.31 0.25 12.09
N SER A 398 11.66 1.23 12.90
CA SER A 398 13.07 1.55 13.18
C SER A 398 13.86 0.32 13.62
N GLY A 399 14.98 0.04 12.94
CA GLY A 399 15.85 -1.11 13.19
C GLY A 399 15.33 -2.47 12.70
N THR A 400 14.23 -2.51 11.91
CA THR A 400 13.67 -3.79 11.41
C THR A 400 14.08 -4.11 9.97
N GLY A 401 14.62 -3.17 9.21
CA GLY A 401 14.88 -3.32 7.77
C GLY A 401 13.65 -3.21 6.86
N ALA A 402 12.44 -3.11 7.43
CA ALA A 402 11.23 -2.84 6.66
C ALA A 402 11.17 -1.37 6.21
N VAL A 403 10.42 -1.10 5.14
CA VAL A 403 10.27 0.24 4.55
C VAL A 403 8.83 0.73 4.72
N LEU A 404 8.66 1.92 5.27
CA LEU A 404 7.34 2.53 5.42
C LEU A 404 6.87 3.13 4.10
N TRP A 405 5.77 2.65 3.57
CA TRP A 405 5.02 3.24 2.48
C TRP A 405 3.66 3.72 2.97
N ALA A 406 2.99 4.53 2.15
CA ALA A 406 1.58 4.85 2.34
C ALA A 406 0.76 4.27 1.19
N ASN A 407 -0.42 3.72 1.50
CA ASN A 407 -1.48 3.45 0.54
C ASN A 407 -2.58 4.50 0.71
N LEU A 408 -2.49 5.55 -0.11
CA LEU A 408 -3.46 6.62 -0.15
C LEU A 408 -4.76 6.09 -0.77
N GLU A 409 -5.88 6.17 -0.04
CA GLU A 409 -7.19 5.78 -0.56
C GLU A 409 -7.69 6.84 -1.56
N GLY A 410 -7.59 6.53 -2.87
CA GLY A 410 -7.96 7.42 -3.98
C GLY A 410 -9.48 7.61 -4.16
N MET A 411 -10.27 7.12 -3.22
CA MET A 411 -11.73 7.27 -3.14
C MET A 411 -12.12 8.23 -2.02
N ALA A 412 -13.41 8.53 -1.93
CA ALA A 412 -14.04 9.23 -0.82
C ALA A 412 -15.24 8.41 -0.32
N PRO A 413 -15.77 8.66 0.90
CA PRO A 413 -17.06 8.12 1.29
C PRO A 413 -18.13 8.44 0.25
N ALA A 414 -18.96 7.46 -0.10
CA ALA A 414 -19.96 7.62 -1.15
C ALA A 414 -20.99 8.69 -0.78
N THR A 415 -21.40 9.46 -1.76
CA THR A 415 -22.56 10.35 -1.68
C THR A 415 -23.58 9.92 -2.74
N ALA A 416 -24.84 10.21 -2.55
CA ALA A 416 -25.94 9.78 -3.43
C ALA A 416 -25.74 10.22 -4.91
N SER A 417 -24.92 11.22 -5.16
CA SER A 417 -24.64 11.76 -6.50
C SER A 417 -23.33 11.24 -7.12
N ASN A 418 -22.63 10.29 -6.49
CA ASN A 418 -21.34 9.82 -6.98
C ASN A 418 -21.46 8.47 -7.70
N PRO A 419 -21.29 8.41 -9.03
CA PRO A 419 -21.45 7.20 -9.82
C PRO A 419 -20.22 6.28 -9.83
N CYS A 420 -19.09 6.71 -9.26
CA CYS A 420 -17.85 5.92 -9.23
C CYS A 420 -17.73 5.13 -7.93
N GLY A 421 -17.45 3.85 -8.03
CA GLY A 421 -17.26 2.99 -6.86
C GLY A 421 -18.49 2.16 -6.50
N ASP A 422 -18.80 2.10 -5.21
CA ASP A 422 -19.90 1.29 -4.64
C ASP A 422 -20.79 2.14 -3.69
N SER A 423 -21.71 1.49 -2.98
CA SER A 423 -22.60 2.18 -2.02
C SER A 423 -21.89 2.82 -0.82
N LEU A 424 -20.63 2.49 -0.58
CA LEU A 424 -19.84 3.00 0.55
C LEU A 424 -18.73 3.95 0.11
N ARG A 425 -18.26 3.84 -1.14
CA ARG A 425 -17.08 4.52 -1.66
C ARG A 425 -17.36 5.14 -3.02
N GLY A 426 -16.91 6.36 -3.21
CA GLY A 426 -17.13 7.11 -4.44
C GLY A 426 -15.88 7.85 -4.91
N GLN A 427 -16.04 8.66 -5.93
CA GLN A 427 -14.97 9.46 -6.52
C GLN A 427 -14.45 10.51 -5.51
N SER A 428 -13.13 10.67 -5.45
CA SER A 428 -12.45 11.75 -4.74
C SER A 428 -12.18 12.94 -5.67
N SER A 429 -11.61 14.02 -5.12
CA SER A 429 -11.11 15.17 -5.87
C SER A 429 -9.61 15.35 -5.60
N LYS A 430 -8.91 16.02 -6.54
CA LYS A 430 -7.49 16.34 -6.36
C LYS A 430 -7.25 17.11 -5.06
N ALA A 431 -8.08 18.11 -4.73
CA ALA A 431 -7.95 18.88 -3.49
C ALA A 431 -7.99 17.99 -2.24
N ARG A 432 -8.83 16.94 -2.25
CA ARG A 432 -8.88 15.95 -1.17
C ARG A 432 -7.62 15.07 -1.15
N ILE A 433 -7.14 14.64 -2.33
CA ILE A 433 -5.89 13.89 -2.44
C ILE A 433 -4.69 14.73 -1.94
N ASP A 434 -4.61 16.01 -2.33
CA ASP A 434 -3.57 16.93 -1.83
C ASP A 434 -3.60 17.03 -0.30
N ARG A 435 -4.80 17.06 0.30
CA ARG A 435 -4.97 17.05 1.76
C ARG A 435 -4.48 15.76 2.42
N GLN A 436 -4.69 14.60 1.77
CA GLN A 436 -4.13 13.32 2.24
C GLN A 436 -2.60 13.35 2.15
N LEU A 437 -2.05 13.79 1.02
CA LEU A 437 -0.60 13.88 0.79
C LEU A 437 0.13 14.75 1.82
N GLN A 438 -0.52 15.79 2.35
CA GLN A 438 0.02 16.61 3.45
C GLN A 438 0.32 15.81 4.72
N GLN A 439 -0.31 14.68 4.91
CA GLN A 439 -0.18 13.84 6.10
C GLN A 439 0.91 12.74 5.94
N LEU A 440 1.43 12.52 4.72
CA LEU A 440 2.18 11.32 4.36
C LEU A 440 3.69 11.53 4.19
N SER A 441 4.24 12.63 4.67
CA SER A 441 5.65 12.99 4.52
C SER A 441 6.64 11.94 5.05
N ASN A 442 6.25 11.15 6.05
CA ASN A 442 7.09 10.11 6.65
C ASN A 442 7.12 8.80 5.83
N ALA A 443 6.27 8.63 4.83
CA ALA A 443 6.26 7.47 3.97
C ALA A 443 7.34 7.58 2.87
N GLN A 444 8.23 6.60 2.77
CA GLN A 444 9.29 6.56 1.74
C GLN A 444 8.73 6.50 0.31
N LYS A 445 7.54 5.99 0.14
CA LYS A 445 6.78 5.97 -1.11
C LYS A 445 5.29 6.05 -0.81
N ILE A 446 4.57 6.74 -1.67
CA ILE A 446 3.10 6.81 -1.62
C ILE A 446 2.59 6.07 -2.85
N ILE A 447 1.76 5.06 -2.62
CA ILE A 447 0.97 4.37 -3.65
C ILE A 447 -0.50 4.69 -3.43
N SER A 448 -1.37 4.46 -4.41
CA SER A 448 -2.78 4.76 -4.25
C SER A 448 -3.70 3.64 -4.72
N PHE A 449 -4.75 3.38 -3.96
CA PHE A 449 -5.89 2.53 -4.29
C PHE A 449 -7.00 3.40 -4.87
N MET A 450 -7.50 3.19 -6.10
CA MET A 450 -6.91 2.40 -7.17
C MET A 450 -7.19 3.06 -8.53
N TRP A 451 -6.31 2.83 -9.50
CA TRP A 451 -6.38 3.48 -10.81
C TRP A 451 -7.69 3.21 -11.55
N ASP A 452 -8.01 1.92 -11.75
CA ASP A 452 -9.10 1.51 -12.64
C ASP A 452 -10.50 1.95 -12.18
N SER A 453 -10.76 2.02 -10.86
CA SER A 453 -12.11 2.28 -10.33
C SER A 453 -12.35 3.73 -9.94
N TYR A 454 -11.30 4.47 -9.54
CA TYR A 454 -11.47 5.82 -8.98
C TYR A 454 -10.77 6.91 -9.77
N TYR A 455 -9.57 6.65 -10.29
CA TYR A 455 -8.84 7.67 -11.06
C TYR A 455 -9.36 7.82 -12.48
N THR A 456 -9.69 6.71 -13.15
CA THR A 456 -10.16 6.72 -14.55
C THR A 456 -11.68 6.80 -14.68
N CYS A 457 -12.42 6.72 -13.58
CA CYS A 457 -13.87 6.78 -13.62
C CYS A 457 -14.36 8.15 -14.10
N VAL A 458 -15.22 8.13 -15.12
CA VAL A 458 -15.92 9.31 -15.63
C VAL A 458 -17.19 9.51 -14.78
N GLY A 459 -17.04 10.20 -13.66
CA GLY A 459 -18.15 10.50 -12.75
C GLY A 459 -18.94 11.74 -13.16
N THR A 460 -19.41 12.51 -12.17
CA THR A 460 -20.17 13.76 -12.40
C THR A 460 -19.31 14.96 -12.78
N GLY A 461 -18.00 14.78 -12.96
CA GLY A 461 -17.06 15.86 -13.26
C GLY A 461 -15.81 15.35 -13.97
N VAL A 462 -14.75 16.17 -13.95
CA VAL A 462 -13.45 15.80 -14.52
C VAL A 462 -12.90 14.58 -13.78
N PRO A 463 -12.51 13.50 -14.48
CA PRO A 463 -11.90 12.32 -13.85
C PRO A 463 -10.70 12.69 -12.98
N LEU A 464 -10.54 12.01 -11.85
CA LEU A 464 -9.43 12.29 -10.92
C LEU A 464 -8.05 12.20 -11.59
N LYS A 465 -7.88 11.26 -12.52
CA LYS A 465 -6.68 11.15 -13.38
C LYS A 465 -6.37 12.50 -14.06
N ALA A 466 -7.34 13.09 -14.75
CA ALA A 466 -7.14 14.35 -15.48
C ALA A 466 -6.90 15.53 -14.52
N GLN A 467 -7.52 15.53 -13.34
CA GLN A 467 -7.23 16.53 -12.29
C GLN A 467 -5.78 16.42 -11.80
N VAL A 468 -5.26 15.20 -11.59
CA VAL A 468 -3.87 14.93 -11.18
C VAL A 468 -2.90 15.33 -12.29
N GLU A 469 -3.17 14.96 -13.53
CA GLU A 469 -2.32 15.30 -14.68
C GLU A 469 -2.22 16.81 -14.89
N SER A 470 -3.35 17.55 -14.81
CA SER A 470 -3.35 19.01 -14.91
C SER A 470 -2.67 19.69 -13.72
N GLY A 471 -2.72 19.09 -12.55
CA GLY A 471 -2.10 19.59 -11.31
C GLY A 471 -0.78 18.94 -10.94
N ILE A 472 -0.07 18.33 -11.89
CA ILE A 472 1.17 17.58 -11.63
C ILE A 472 2.26 18.41 -10.94
N ALA A 473 2.29 19.71 -11.20
CA ALA A 473 3.23 20.65 -10.62
C ALA A 473 2.73 21.33 -9.33
N THR A 474 1.52 21.02 -8.85
CA THR A 474 0.96 21.69 -7.66
C THR A 474 1.88 21.52 -6.45
N PRO A 475 2.27 22.61 -5.75
CA PRO A 475 2.97 22.53 -4.48
C PRO A 475 2.06 21.90 -3.42
N ILE A 476 2.58 20.96 -2.64
CA ILE A 476 1.85 20.34 -1.52
C ILE A 476 2.68 20.53 -0.26
N ILE A 477 2.28 21.47 0.59
CA ILE A 477 2.99 21.79 1.81
C ILE A 477 2.64 20.77 2.89
N THR A 478 3.64 20.08 3.42
CA THR A 478 3.45 19.09 4.49
C THR A 478 3.66 19.69 5.87
N ASP A 479 4.56 20.69 5.99
CA ASP A 479 4.81 21.43 7.22
C ASP A 479 5.36 22.83 6.92
N ALA A 480 5.14 23.77 7.84
CA ALA A 480 5.79 25.06 7.82
C ALA A 480 5.99 25.55 9.26
N THR A 481 7.24 25.74 9.67
CA THR A 481 7.61 26.09 11.05
C THR A 481 8.34 27.42 11.08
N PHE A 482 7.85 28.36 11.90
CA PHE A 482 8.49 29.63 12.15
C PHE A 482 9.53 29.53 13.26
N ASP A 483 10.76 29.99 12.98
CA ASP A 483 11.81 30.17 13.97
C ASP A 483 11.92 31.66 14.33
N ALA A 484 11.51 32.02 15.54
CA ALA A 484 11.54 33.39 16.03
C ALA A 484 12.97 33.91 16.23
N SER A 485 13.96 33.05 16.45
CA SER A 485 15.36 33.44 16.64
C SER A 485 16.01 33.96 15.35
N THR A 486 15.65 33.36 14.23
CA THR A 486 16.15 33.73 12.90
C THR A 486 15.18 34.58 12.09
N GLY A 487 13.89 34.55 12.41
CA GLY A 487 12.82 35.18 11.63
C GLY A 487 12.49 34.45 10.34
N GLN A 488 12.86 33.18 10.27
CA GLN A 488 12.63 32.34 9.09
C GLN A 488 11.41 31.42 9.27
N VAL A 489 10.72 31.15 8.18
CA VAL A 489 9.76 30.04 8.07
C VAL A 489 10.42 28.94 7.24
N ARG A 490 10.55 27.77 7.84
CA ARG A 490 10.94 26.53 7.15
C ARG A 490 9.68 25.88 6.60
N ILE A 491 9.59 25.76 5.29
CA ILE A 491 8.47 25.13 4.59
C ILE A 491 8.98 23.83 3.98
N THR A 492 8.31 22.72 4.27
CA THR A 492 8.58 21.41 3.68
C THR A 492 7.38 20.91 2.89
N GLY A 493 7.62 20.15 1.82
CA GLY A 493 6.56 19.65 0.96
C GLY A 493 7.07 19.14 -0.37
N PHE A 494 6.14 18.96 -1.30
CA PHE A 494 6.43 18.50 -2.65
C PHE A 494 6.32 19.68 -3.63
N ASN A 495 7.13 19.69 -4.69
CA ASN A 495 7.10 20.70 -5.75
C ASN A 495 7.24 22.16 -5.24
N LEU A 496 8.09 22.42 -4.26
CA LEU A 496 8.26 23.75 -3.66
C LEU A 496 9.27 24.64 -4.37
N SER A 497 10.17 24.07 -5.17
CA SER A 497 11.37 24.76 -5.66
C SER A 497 11.09 25.93 -6.59
N GLY A 498 11.95 26.95 -6.50
CA GLY A 498 12.15 28.01 -7.49
C GLY A 498 11.12 29.13 -7.53
N GLY A 499 10.19 29.18 -6.58
CA GLY A 499 9.12 30.18 -6.59
C GLY A 499 9.18 31.17 -5.44
N ASN A 500 8.02 31.71 -5.08
CA ASN A 500 7.82 32.61 -3.97
C ASN A 500 6.94 31.97 -2.91
N ALA A 501 7.10 32.37 -1.65
CA ALA A 501 6.17 32.04 -0.58
C ALA A 501 5.44 33.29 -0.11
N GLN A 502 4.12 33.23 -0.05
CA GLN A 502 3.27 34.24 0.57
C GLN A 502 2.87 33.77 1.95
N VAL A 503 3.27 34.50 2.98
CA VAL A 503 2.88 34.24 4.37
C VAL A 503 1.84 35.27 4.78
N LYS A 504 0.67 34.79 5.25
CA LYS A 504 -0.45 35.61 5.72
C LYS A 504 -0.68 35.37 7.20
N TRP A 505 -0.89 36.42 7.98
CA TRP A 505 -1.15 36.34 9.43
C TRP A 505 -2.10 37.42 9.91
N THR A 506 -2.58 37.28 11.13
CA THR A 506 -3.39 38.28 11.80
C THR A 506 -2.61 38.84 12.99
N THR A 507 -2.48 40.18 13.10
CA THR A 507 -1.83 40.82 14.23
C THR A 507 -2.65 40.70 15.52
N LYS A 508 -2.04 41.04 16.68
CA LYS A 508 -2.77 41.09 17.96
C LYS A 508 -3.95 42.09 17.92
N ALA A 509 -3.85 43.17 17.13
CA ALA A 509 -4.92 44.13 16.90
C ALA A 509 -6.00 43.65 15.91
N GLY A 510 -5.93 42.41 15.39
CA GLY A 510 -6.89 41.87 14.44
C GLY A 510 -6.64 42.23 12.97
N GLN A 511 -5.61 43.02 12.67
CA GLN A 511 -5.25 43.42 11.31
C GLN A 511 -4.70 42.19 10.54
N ARG A 512 -5.22 41.96 9.34
CA ARG A 512 -4.70 40.93 8.41
C ARG A 512 -3.53 41.52 7.62
N LEU A 513 -2.40 40.84 7.68
CA LEU A 513 -1.17 41.20 6.97
C LEU A 513 -0.68 40.03 6.12
N GLU A 514 0.08 40.35 5.08
CA GLU A 514 0.75 39.39 4.22
C GLU A 514 2.12 39.86 3.78
N LYS A 515 2.98 38.92 3.46
CA LYS A 515 4.32 39.19 2.93
C LYS A 515 4.68 38.11 1.91
N THR A 516 5.00 38.52 0.69
CA THR A 516 5.53 37.62 -0.35
C THR A 516 7.05 37.74 -0.34
N VAL A 517 7.72 36.58 -0.22
CA VAL A 517 9.19 36.52 -0.10
C VAL A 517 9.74 35.40 -0.99
N LYS A 518 10.93 35.66 -1.54
CA LYS A 518 11.71 34.61 -2.22
C LYS A 518 12.40 33.74 -1.17
N PRO A 519 12.55 32.44 -1.44
CA PRO A 519 13.36 31.56 -0.61
C PRO A 519 14.79 32.08 -0.47
N THR A 520 15.31 32.10 0.76
CA THR A 520 16.72 32.36 1.05
C THR A 520 17.58 31.12 0.82
N SER A 521 17.00 29.95 0.91
CA SER A 521 17.60 28.67 0.50
C SER A 521 16.56 27.64 0.06
N THR A 522 16.99 26.71 -0.78
CA THR A 522 16.18 25.59 -1.26
C THR A 522 16.99 24.29 -1.14
N ASN A 523 16.40 23.26 -0.54
CA ASN A 523 16.98 21.93 -0.43
C ASN A 523 16.06 20.89 -1.10
N THR A 524 16.39 20.51 -2.33
CA THR A 524 15.64 19.51 -3.13
C THR A 524 15.94 18.05 -2.74
N ALA A 525 16.90 17.83 -1.87
CA ALA A 525 17.27 16.52 -1.33
C ALA A 525 16.84 16.33 0.14
N TYR A 526 15.99 17.21 0.64
CA TYR A 526 15.59 17.23 2.05
C TYR A 526 15.02 15.89 2.52
N GLY A 527 14.13 15.30 1.74
CA GLY A 527 13.50 14.02 2.09
C GLY A 527 14.52 12.88 2.22
N VAL A 528 15.46 12.77 1.27
CA VAL A 528 16.54 11.78 1.32
C VAL A 528 17.42 11.99 2.56
N GLN A 529 17.82 13.23 2.84
CA GLN A 529 18.68 13.58 3.98
C GLN A 529 17.99 13.34 5.33
N SER A 530 16.67 13.45 5.36
CA SER A 530 15.86 13.29 6.58
C SER A 530 15.31 11.88 6.78
N GLY A 531 15.60 10.93 5.85
CA GLY A 531 15.01 9.59 5.87
C GLY A 531 13.49 9.57 5.68
N MET A 532 12.93 10.64 5.07
CA MET A 532 11.51 10.81 4.76
C MET A 532 11.25 10.49 3.28
N ASN A 533 10.08 10.86 2.76
CA ASN A 533 9.80 10.69 1.34
C ASN A 533 10.90 11.37 0.50
N PRO A 534 11.57 10.65 -0.42
CA PRO A 534 12.70 11.19 -1.18
C PRO A 534 12.34 12.37 -2.11
N GLU A 535 11.05 12.58 -2.37
CA GLU A 535 10.55 13.69 -3.18
C GLU A 535 10.32 14.98 -2.38
N LEU A 536 10.41 14.92 -1.05
CA LEU A 536 10.24 16.10 -0.21
C LEU A 536 11.37 17.11 -0.42
N GLU A 537 10.96 18.35 -0.58
CA GLU A 537 11.81 19.53 -0.66
C GLU A 537 11.63 20.39 0.57
N MET A 538 12.59 21.27 0.84
CA MET A 538 12.53 22.27 1.89
C MET A 538 12.97 23.62 1.35
N ILE A 539 12.21 24.67 1.66
CA ILE A 539 12.59 26.05 1.41
C ILE A 539 12.60 26.84 2.73
N LEU A 540 13.52 27.78 2.84
CA LEU A 540 13.57 28.77 3.93
C LEU A 540 13.19 30.14 3.40
N VAL A 541 12.29 30.83 4.08
CA VAL A 541 11.86 32.18 3.73
C VAL A 541 12.01 33.12 4.93
N ASN A 542 12.57 34.30 4.73
CA ASN A 542 12.78 35.27 5.82
C ASN A 542 11.62 36.27 5.90
N VAL A 543 10.80 36.14 6.93
CA VAL A 543 9.67 37.03 7.19
C VAL A 543 10.01 38.14 8.23
N GLY A 544 11.10 37.96 8.98
CA GLY A 544 11.54 38.84 10.08
C GLY A 544 11.16 38.28 11.46
N LYS A 545 12.02 38.54 12.44
CA LYS A 545 11.94 37.96 13.80
C LYS A 545 10.65 38.30 14.56
N THR A 546 10.09 39.48 14.34
CA THR A 546 8.89 39.97 15.05
C THR A 546 7.60 39.83 14.26
N THR A 547 7.66 39.33 13.04
CA THR A 547 6.51 39.31 12.12
C THR A 547 5.38 38.41 12.63
N LEU A 548 5.71 37.19 13.08
CA LEU A 548 4.75 36.22 13.57
C LEU A 548 4.79 36.13 15.10
N ALA A 549 3.75 36.66 15.75
CA ALA A 549 3.65 36.61 17.21
C ALA A 549 3.33 35.19 17.70
N ALA A 550 3.92 34.78 18.83
CA ALA A 550 3.62 33.52 19.47
C ALA A 550 2.10 33.38 19.76
N GLY A 551 1.55 32.20 19.56
CA GLY A 551 0.12 31.88 19.75
C GLY A 551 -0.79 32.37 18.61
N ARG A 552 -0.26 32.91 17.51
CA ARG A 552 -1.04 33.30 16.32
C ARG A 552 -0.85 32.32 15.19
N TYR A 553 -1.94 32.09 14.45
CA TYR A 553 -1.90 31.29 13.24
C TYR A 553 -1.45 32.11 12.05
N TYR A 554 -0.74 31.48 11.17
CA TYR A 554 -0.39 32.01 9.86
C TYR A 554 -0.67 30.96 8.78
N THR A 555 -0.85 31.39 7.56
CA THR A 555 -1.00 30.54 6.38
C THR A 555 0.17 30.77 5.44
N VAL A 556 0.53 29.74 4.69
CA VAL A 556 1.60 29.78 3.69
C VAL A 556 1.04 29.31 2.36
N ASN A 557 1.22 30.14 1.34
CA ASN A 557 1.02 29.78 -0.06
C ASN A 557 2.38 29.80 -0.76
N VAL A 558 2.62 28.80 -1.60
CA VAL A 558 3.83 28.72 -2.43
C VAL A 558 3.41 28.76 -3.90
N THR A 559 3.99 29.70 -4.64
CA THR A 559 4.00 29.68 -6.11
C THR A 559 5.37 29.16 -6.55
N ASN A 560 5.43 28.02 -7.21
CA ASN A 560 6.70 27.37 -7.53
C ASN A 560 7.29 27.81 -8.89
N GLN A 561 8.41 27.20 -9.30
CA GLN A 561 9.11 27.53 -10.56
C GLN A 561 8.28 27.26 -11.83
N TRP A 562 7.25 26.43 -11.74
CA TRP A 562 6.34 26.12 -12.86
C TRP A 562 5.10 27.05 -12.88
N GLY A 563 5.04 28.04 -11.96
CA GLY A 563 3.90 28.95 -11.82
C GLY A 563 2.68 28.36 -11.14
N ALA A 564 2.77 27.13 -10.63
CA ALA A 564 1.68 26.48 -9.89
C ALA A 564 1.63 26.96 -8.44
N GLU A 565 0.41 27.06 -7.90
CA GLU A 565 0.16 27.39 -6.49
C GLU A 565 -0.47 26.21 -5.76
N ASN A 566 -0.26 26.11 -4.43
CA ASN A 566 -0.96 25.10 -3.65
C ASN A 566 -2.46 25.36 -3.62
N ASP A 567 -3.25 24.26 -3.58
CA ASP A 567 -4.70 24.32 -3.65
C ASP A 567 -5.30 25.19 -2.54
N ALA A 568 -6.13 26.15 -2.93
CA ALA A 568 -6.74 27.12 -2.01
C ALA A 568 -7.83 26.49 -1.11
N PHE A 569 -8.41 25.37 -1.50
CA PHE A 569 -9.47 24.72 -0.72
C PHE A 569 -8.96 24.19 0.63
N TYR A 570 -7.73 23.69 0.65
CA TYR A 570 -7.03 23.30 1.87
C TYR A 570 -5.80 24.19 2.10
N SER A 571 -6.04 25.52 2.24
CA SER A 571 -4.94 26.46 2.57
C SER A 571 -4.16 25.98 3.79
N GLN A 572 -2.83 26.00 3.66
CA GLN A 572 -1.97 25.51 4.73
C GLN A 572 -2.04 26.45 5.93
N ARG A 573 -2.58 25.95 7.02
CA ARG A 573 -2.52 26.62 8.32
C ARG A 573 -1.45 25.92 9.13
N VAL A 574 -0.45 26.65 9.54
CA VAL A 574 0.69 26.15 10.28
C VAL A 574 0.84 26.88 11.61
N TYR A 575 1.55 26.25 12.51
CA TYR A 575 1.63 26.70 13.89
C TYR A 575 2.70 27.73 14.10
N THR A 576 2.51 28.48 15.16
CA THR A 576 3.58 29.27 15.76
C THR A 576 4.57 28.35 16.48
N ALA A 577 5.79 28.86 16.73
CA ALA A 577 6.87 28.09 17.36
C ALA A 577 6.51 27.42 18.71
N GLN A 578 5.46 27.89 19.38
CA GLN A 578 5.02 27.38 20.68
C GLN A 578 4.30 26.01 20.54
N SER A 579 3.54 25.79 19.47
CA SER A 579 2.85 24.51 19.24
C SER A 579 3.76 23.38 18.78
N SER A 580 4.93 23.68 18.23
CA SER A 580 5.91 22.66 17.82
C SER A 580 6.68 22.04 19.01
N ARG A 581 6.63 22.64 20.20
CA ARG A 581 7.21 22.07 21.42
C ARG A 581 6.30 21.00 22.05
N ASP A 582 4.98 21.20 21.97
CA ASP A 582 4.00 20.29 22.55
C ASP A 582 3.85 18.99 21.74
N ALA A 583 4.25 18.99 20.46
CA ALA A 583 4.26 17.82 19.59
C ALA A 583 5.46 16.87 19.79
N LYS A 584 6.38 17.19 20.72
CA LYS A 584 7.57 16.39 21.04
C LYS A 584 7.54 15.78 22.46
N GLY A 585 6.43 15.93 23.19
CA GLY A 585 6.22 15.32 24.49
C GLY A 585 5.57 13.93 24.42
#